data_70cea8fbbe0ee365e9cd776b66ec3640
#
_entry.id   70cea8fbbe0ee365e9cd776b66ec3640
#
_cell.length_a   1.000
_cell.length_b   1.000
_cell.length_c   1.000
_cell.angle_alpha   90.00
_cell.angle_beta   90.00
_cell.angle_gamma   90.00
#
_symmetry.space_group_name_H-M   'P 1'
#
loop_
_entity.id
_entity.type
_entity.pdbx_description
1 polymer ?
#
loop_
_entity_poly.entity_id
_entity_poly.type
_entity_poly.pdbx_seq_one_letter_code
_entity_poly.pdbx_strand_id
1 'polypeptide(L)'
;MFLRRRRLIAATGLAAASAALPRVAIGQTDRRPSITIAVQQISNSASLEPLREQSNVGSRTFSFIFETLIMQNLMGQLEPMPGLAESWKRIDERTVELVLRKGVKFHNGDEMTADDVVFTFSRERMFGPDYDITNPKTLFTSVLVRDSVEGKKLPPEVPAVAKRSFPALEKVEAIDKYTVRFTNRTPDVTLEGRIGRLGSDIISRRAYEEAKTWMDWARAPVATGPYKVREFLVDQSLLLDAHDDYWGGQPPIKSVRLVVVPEVASRINGLLAGQFDFICDVPPDQIPGIEKNAKFEVLGSPIVNHRLTVFDSHHPTLADPRVRQAFSHAIDRQAIVDSLWSGRTRVPAGLQWEFYGPMFVENWTVPDYDPAKAKALLKAANYKGDPIPYRLLSNYYTNQVATAQVLVEMWRQAGLNVQIEMRENWQQIFEGNGQRAVRDWSNSAGFNDPISSIVAQHGPQGQQQQVGEWTNAEMNKLSDAMEIETDMTKRKAMFKRMLEICEREDPAYTVLHQNATFTAKRKDISWKASPSFAMEFRAVNFATN
;
A
#
# COMPACT_ATOMS: atom_id res chain seq x y z
N MET A 1 39.97 -90.44 -12.07
CA MET A 1 40.19 -91.66 -11.20
C MET A 1 39.62 -91.29 -9.83
N PHE A 2 38.51 -91.97 -9.45
CA PHE A 2 38.11 -92.32 -8.08
C PHE A 2 38.12 -91.27 -6.98
N LEU A 3 37.17 -91.15 -6.06
CA LEU A 3 35.93 -91.77 -5.63
C LEU A 3 35.25 -90.89 -4.58
N ARG A 4 33.92 -90.83 -4.66
CA ARG A 4 32.88 -90.76 -3.61
C ARG A 4 33.32 -90.73 -2.13
N ARG A 5 32.70 -89.82 -1.31
CA ARG A 5 31.74 -90.34 -0.28
C ARG A 5 30.96 -89.19 0.35
N ARG A 6 29.64 -89.46 0.44
CA ARG A 6 28.61 -88.77 1.22
C ARG A 6 28.90 -88.83 2.73
N ARG A 7 28.52 -87.89 3.49
CA ARG A 7 27.75 -88.10 4.73
C ARG A 7 26.95 -86.85 5.11
N LEU A 8 25.75 -87.15 5.62
CA LEU A 8 24.61 -86.37 6.03
C LEU A 8 24.85 -85.68 7.43
N ILE A 9 24.01 -84.65 7.65
CA ILE A 9 23.29 -84.26 8.88
C ILE A 9 24.09 -83.41 9.90
N ALA A 10 23.67 -82.19 10.13
CA ALA A 10 22.94 -81.76 11.34
C ALA A 10 22.38 -80.33 11.11
N ALA A 11 21.07 -80.20 11.23
CA ALA A 11 20.39 -78.90 11.29
C ALA A 11 20.59 -78.30 12.67
N THR A 12 21.14 -77.10 12.72
CA THR A 12 21.06 -76.22 13.89
C THR A 12 20.58 -74.89 13.43
N GLY A 13 19.39 -74.50 13.89
CA GLY A 13 18.76 -73.22 13.57
C GLY A 13 19.58 -72.05 14.13
N LEU A 14 19.97 -71.14 13.24
CA LEU A 14 20.39 -69.80 13.62
C LEU A 14 19.17 -68.87 13.41
N ALA A 15 18.65 -68.37 14.52
CA ALA A 15 17.70 -67.25 14.51
C ALA A 15 18.43 -66.03 13.97
N ALA A 16 18.07 -65.58 12.77
CA ALA A 16 18.53 -64.32 12.23
C ALA A 16 17.83 -63.16 13.01
N ALA A 17 18.53 -62.57 13.95
CA ALA A 17 18.16 -61.29 14.50
C ALA A 17 18.33 -60.22 13.39
N SER A 18 17.22 -59.85 12.74
CA SER A 18 17.16 -58.70 11.85
C SER A 18 17.35 -57.43 12.68
N ALA A 19 18.58 -56.97 12.74
CA ALA A 19 18.90 -55.63 13.24
C ALA A 19 18.14 -54.61 12.35
N ALA A 20 17.08 -54.01 12.86
CA ALA A 20 16.40 -52.88 12.26
C ALA A 20 17.37 -51.69 12.30
N LEU A 21 18.08 -51.47 11.21
CA LEU A 21 18.80 -50.23 11.01
C LEU A 21 17.76 -49.09 11.07
N PRO A 22 18.04 -48.03 11.87
CA PRO A 22 17.16 -46.90 11.84
C PRO A 22 17.12 -46.38 10.39
N ARG A 23 15.92 -46.36 9.78
CA ARG A 23 15.69 -45.62 8.56
C ARG A 23 15.97 -44.17 8.87
N VAL A 24 17.11 -43.66 8.45
CA VAL A 24 17.35 -42.23 8.34
C VAL A 24 16.28 -41.74 7.39
N ALA A 25 15.28 -41.06 7.93
CA ALA A 25 14.33 -40.34 7.13
C ALA A 25 15.16 -39.29 6.37
N ILE A 26 15.48 -39.58 5.12
CA ILE A 26 16.01 -38.56 4.20
C ILE A 26 14.87 -37.56 4.11
N GLY A 27 15.00 -36.44 4.80
CA GLY A 27 14.05 -35.35 4.74
C GLY A 27 13.82 -35.05 3.27
N GLN A 28 12.57 -35.09 2.85
CA GLN A 28 12.18 -34.78 1.49
C GLN A 28 12.70 -33.38 1.19
N THR A 29 13.70 -33.26 0.30
CA THR A 29 14.27 -31.96 -0.06
C THR A 29 13.14 -31.10 -0.60
N ASP A 30 12.91 -29.96 0.05
CA ASP A 30 11.91 -29.01 -0.37
C ASP A 30 12.22 -28.54 -1.79
N ARG A 31 11.35 -28.91 -2.74
CA ARG A 31 11.51 -28.66 -4.19
C ARG A 31 10.87 -27.36 -4.64
N ARG A 32 10.24 -26.60 -3.73
CA ARG A 32 9.66 -25.31 -4.08
C ARG A 32 10.76 -24.36 -4.57
N PRO A 33 10.49 -23.56 -5.61
CA PRO A 33 11.48 -22.61 -6.12
C PRO A 33 11.76 -21.47 -5.11
N SER A 34 12.93 -20.90 -5.23
CA SER A 34 13.25 -19.57 -4.67
C SER A 34 13.24 -18.57 -5.82
N ILE A 35 12.74 -17.37 -5.58
CA ILE A 35 12.63 -16.33 -6.60
C ILE A 35 13.28 -15.03 -6.16
N THR A 36 13.75 -14.27 -7.16
CA THR A 36 14.30 -12.93 -6.98
C THR A 36 13.46 -11.90 -7.75
N ILE A 37 13.03 -10.86 -7.04
CA ILE A 37 12.20 -9.76 -7.56
C ILE A 37 13.01 -8.47 -7.51
N ALA A 38 13.27 -7.83 -8.65
CA ALA A 38 13.92 -6.53 -8.66
C ALA A 38 12.88 -5.40 -8.60
N VAL A 39 13.06 -4.50 -7.66
CA VAL A 39 12.19 -3.35 -7.38
C VAL A 39 13.00 -2.06 -7.34
N GLN A 40 12.35 -0.91 -7.56
CA GLN A 40 13.04 0.37 -7.45
C GLN A 40 13.39 0.73 -5.99
N GLN A 41 12.53 0.31 -5.04
CA GLN A 41 12.69 0.55 -3.61
C GLN A 41 11.79 -0.41 -2.83
N ILE A 42 12.13 -0.70 -1.56
CA ILE A 42 11.36 -1.60 -0.68
C ILE A 42 10.56 -0.80 0.36
N SER A 43 11.15 0.25 0.92
CA SER A 43 10.55 1.04 2.00
C SER A 43 11.00 2.49 1.93
N ASN A 44 10.09 3.44 2.19
CA ASN A 44 10.44 4.85 2.33
C ASN A 44 10.93 5.20 3.74
N SER A 45 10.46 4.46 4.75
CA SER A 45 10.69 4.75 6.18
C SER A 45 11.80 3.91 6.81
N ALA A 46 12.52 3.11 6.02
CA ALA A 46 13.50 2.12 6.51
C ALA A 46 12.90 1.10 7.50
N SER A 47 11.63 0.78 7.34
CA SER A 47 10.79 -0.01 8.23
C SER A 47 9.86 -0.90 7.41
N LEU A 48 9.42 -2.02 7.99
CA LEU A 48 8.35 -2.88 7.47
C LEU A 48 7.07 -2.77 8.31
N GLU A 49 7.02 -1.86 9.27
CA GLU A 49 5.88 -1.67 10.19
C GLU A 49 4.75 -0.91 9.47
N PRO A 50 3.53 -1.50 9.31
CA PRO A 50 2.47 -0.93 8.49
C PRO A 50 1.91 0.42 8.95
N LEU A 51 1.96 0.76 10.24
CA LEU A 51 1.54 2.09 10.71
C LEU A 51 2.58 3.18 10.43
N ARG A 52 3.83 2.81 10.15
CA ARG A 52 4.86 3.76 9.75
C ARG A 52 5.06 3.78 8.24
N GLU A 53 5.15 2.61 7.63
CA GLU A 53 5.41 2.46 6.19
C GLU A 53 4.10 2.51 5.40
N GLN A 54 3.66 3.69 5.03
CA GLN A 54 2.40 3.94 4.30
C GLN A 54 2.62 4.22 2.81
N SER A 55 3.78 3.85 2.27
CA SER A 55 4.14 4.16 0.89
C SER A 55 3.66 3.11 -0.12
N ASN A 56 3.58 3.50 -1.39
CA ASN A 56 3.27 2.58 -2.48
C ASN A 56 4.32 1.46 -2.60
N VAL A 57 5.60 1.76 -2.33
CA VAL A 57 6.68 0.77 -2.40
C VAL A 57 6.63 -0.21 -1.22
N GLY A 58 6.29 0.27 0.00
CA GLY A 58 6.11 -0.58 1.18
C GLY A 58 4.91 -1.51 1.04
N SER A 59 3.79 -1.02 0.52
CA SER A 59 2.57 -1.81 0.33
C SER A 59 2.78 -3.04 -0.58
N ARG A 60 3.80 -3.03 -1.44
CA ARG A 60 4.19 -4.20 -2.24
C ARG A 60 4.56 -5.41 -1.40
N THR A 61 5.16 -5.18 -0.23
CA THR A 61 5.72 -6.24 0.62
C THR A 61 4.77 -6.72 1.71
N PHE A 62 3.73 -5.95 2.04
CA PHE A 62 2.91 -6.24 3.22
C PHE A 62 2.09 -7.53 3.09
N SER A 63 1.56 -7.81 1.91
CA SER A 63 0.81 -9.05 1.66
C SER A 63 1.63 -10.34 1.80
N PHE A 64 2.97 -10.24 1.82
CA PHE A 64 3.83 -11.36 2.17
C PHE A 64 3.85 -11.62 3.68
N ILE A 65 3.84 -10.56 4.50
CA ILE A 65 4.18 -10.62 5.92
C ILE A 65 2.93 -10.54 6.80
N PHE A 66 1.97 -9.70 6.40
CA PHE A 66 0.86 -9.27 7.25
C PHE A 66 -0.49 -9.68 6.73
N GLU A 67 -1.47 -9.74 7.64
CA GLU A 67 -2.87 -9.95 7.34
C GLU A 67 -3.77 -9.18 8.30
N THR A 68 -4.94 -8.80 7.80
CA THR A 68 -5.98 -8.10 8.55
C THR A 68 -7.10 -9.06 8.97
N LEU A 69 -7.92 -8.66 9.94
CA LEU A 69 -9.10 -9.43 10.36
C LEU A 69 -10.11 -9.58 9.23
N ILE A 70 -10.42 -8.49 8.57
CA ILE A 70 -11.25 -8.43 7.36
C ILE A 70 -10.28 -8.13 6.21
N MET A 71 -10.28 -8.93 5.18
CA MET A 71 -9.54 -8.66 3.95
C MET A 71 -10.41 -7.88 2.98
N GLN A 72 -9.78 -7.25 2.02
CA GLN A 72 -10.46 -6.62 0.89
C GLN A 72 -10.26 -7.46 -0.36
N ASN A 73 -11.32 -7.65 -1.14
CA ASN A 73 -11.21 -8.32 -2.41
C ASN A 73 -10.52 -7.42 -3.44
N LEU A 74 -9.20 -7.52 -3.53
CA LEU A 74 -8.39 -6.74 -4.47
C LEU A 74 -8.70 -7.08 -5.94
N MET A 75 -9.20 -8.28 -6.23
CA MET A 75 -9.60 -8.69 -7.58
C MET A 75 -11.04 -8.30 -7.92
N GLY A 76 -11.82 -7.86 -6.93
CA GLY A 76 -13.20 -7.39 -7.03
C GLY A 76 -13.31 -5.87 -6.92
N GLN A 77 -14.24 -5.43 -6.07
CA GLN A 77 -14.55 -4.01 -5.83
C GLN A 77 -14.19 -3.57 -4.41
N LEU A 78 -13.11 -4.08 -3.86
CA LEU A 78 -12.67 -3.87 -2.47
C LEU A 78 -13.76 -4.22 -1.43
N GLU A 79 -14.72 -5.07 -1.79
CA GLU A 79 -15.70 -5.55 -0.84
C GLU A 79 -15.03 -6.34 0.29
N PRO A 80 -15.52 -6.19 1.54
CA PRO A 80 -14.99 -6.92 2.67
C PRO A 80 -15.15 -8.43 2.51
N MET A 81 -14.09 -9.19 2.81
CA MET A 81 -14.08 -10.66 2.78
C MET A 81 -13.40 -11.23 4.03
N PRO A 82 -13.69 -12.49 4.41
CA PRO A 82 -13.04 -13.12 5.55
C PRO A 82 -11.52 -13.17 5.41
N GLY A 83 -10.82 -12.66 6.44
CA GLY A 83 -9.37 -12.72 6.62
C GLY A 83 -9.00 -13.59 7.82
N LEU A 84 -8.34 -13.01 8.81
CA LEU A 84 -8.05 -13.66 10.09
C LEU A 84 -9.33 -13.82 10.95
N ALA A 85 -10.40 -13.08 10.66
CA ALA A 85 -11.74 -13.38 11.12
C ALA A 85 -12.49 -14.22 10.09
N GLU A 86 -13.19 -15.27 10.53
CA GLU A 86 -14.04 -16.11 9.69
C GLU A 86 -15.37 -15.42 9.37
N SER A 87 -15.85 -14.60 10.29
CA SER A 87 -17.10 -13.86 10.17
C SER A 87 -17.10 -12.65 11.09
N TRP A 88 -18.01 -11.74 10.80
CA TRP A 88 -18.30 -10.59 11.66
C TRP A 88 -19.77 -10.23 11.61
N LYS A 89 -20.20 -9.51 12.64
CA LYS A 89 -21.56 -9.01 12.79
C LYS A 89 -21.54 -7.59 13.33
N ARG A 90 -22.23 -6.69 12.63
CA ARG A 90 -22.52 -5.37 13.17
C ARG A 90 -23.63 -5.48 14.19
N ILE A 91 -23.34 -5.10 15.45
CA ILE A 91 -24.28 -5.16 16.58
C ILE A 91 -25.17 -3.93 16.58
N ASP A 92 -24.56 -2.76 16.36
CA ASP A 92 -25.21 -1.47 16.22
C ASP A 92 -24.35 -0.53 15.36
N GLU A 93 -24.72 0.75 15.25
CA GLU A 93 -24.02 1.74 14.42
C GLU A 93 -22.57 2.02 14.85
N ARG A 94 -22.16 1.60 16.07
CA ARG A 94 -20.83 1.83 16.65
C ARG A 94 -20.04 0.56 16.91
N THR A 95 -20.68 -0.61 16.82
CA THR A 95 -20.13 -1.85 17.36
C THR A 95 -20.09 -2.96 16.31
N VAL A 96 -18.92 -3.55 16.13
CA VAL A 96 -18.71 -4.76 15.30
C VAL A 96 -18.06 -5.85 16.14
N GLU A 97 -18.62 -7.05 16.07
CA GLU A 97 -18.08 -8.25 16.69
C GLU A 97 -17.54 -9.20 15.61
N LEU A 98 -16.35 -9.75 15.85
CA LEU A 98 -15.67 -10.63 14.89
C LEU A 98 -15.31 -11.95 15.55
N VAL A 99 -15.51 -13.05 14.82
CA VAL A 99 -15.09 -14.40 15.20
C VAL A 99 -13.79 -14.74 14.49
N LEU A 100 -12.74 -14.99 15.26
CA LEU A 100 -11.39 -15.26 14.74
C LEU A 100 -11.25 -16.72 14.26
N ARG A 101 -10.40 -16.92 13.25
CA ARG A 101 -9.94 -18.25 12.86
C ARG A 101 -9.18 -18.90 14.00
N LYS A 102 -9.48 -20.17 14.26
CA LYS A 102 -8.74 -20.98 15.21
C LYS A 102 -7.49 -21.58 14.57
N GLY A 103 -6.44 -21.73 15.36
CA GLY A 103 -5.21 -22.39 14.93
C GLY A 103 -4.35 -21.59 13.95
N VAL A 104 -4.64 -20.29 13.75
CA VAL A 104 -3.74 -19.39 13.00
C VAL A 104 -2.46 -19.21 13.80
N LYS A 105 -1.31 -19.43 13.14
CA LYS A 105 0.00 -19.25 13.76
C LYS A 105 0.70 -17.99 13.26
N PHE A 106 1.37 -17.33 14.17
CA PHE A 106 2.37 -16.32 13.83
C PHE A 106 3.65 -16.95 13.30
N HIS A 107 4.50 -16.15 12.68
CA HIS A 107 5.81 -16.60 12.12
C HIS A 107 6.74 -17.25 13.16
N ASN A 108 6.57 -16.95 14.44
CA ASN A 108 7.32 -17.55 15.56
C ASN A 108 6.68 -18.83 16.10
N GLY A 109 5.56 -19.27 15.53
CA GLY A 109 4.84 -20.52 15.90
C GLY A 109 3.77 -20.35 16.97
N ASP A 110 3.63 -19.18 17.59
CA ASP A 110 2.55 -18.91 18.55
C ASP A 110 1.19 -18.90 17.86
N GLU A 111 0.16 -19.31 18.58
CA GLU A 111 -1.22 -19.21 18.11
C GLU A 111 -1.75 -17.77 18.29
N MET A 112 -2.34 -17.22 17.23
CA MET A 112 -3.05 -15.94 17.28
C MET A 112 -4.34 -16.07 18.08
N THR A 113 -4.57 -15.15 18.98
CA THR A 113 -5.76 -15.09 19.83
C THR A 113 -6.37 -13.68 19.86
N ALA A 114 -7.51 -13.55 20.53
CA ALA A 114 -8.15 -12.25 20.79
C ALA A 114 -7.23 -11.26 21.52
N ASP A 115 -6.31 -11.74 22.36
CA ASP A 115 -5.37 -10.88 23.09
C ASP A 115 -4.39 -10.17 22.14
N ASP A 116 -3.95 -10.83 21.07
CA ASP A 116 -3.09 -10.20 20.05
C ASP A 116 -3.84 -9.12 19.28
N VAL A 117 -5.13 -9.34 19.00
CA VAL A 117 -5.98 -8.35 18.36
C VAL A 117 -6.19 -7.14 19.29
N VAL A 118 -6.55 -7.37 20.54
CA VAL A 118 -6.68 -6.29 21.55
C VAL A 118 -5.39 -5.50 21.68
N PHE A 119 -4.24 -6.18 21.71
CA PHE A 119 -2.94 -5.53 21.75
C PHE A 119 -2.67 -4.69 20.49
N THR A 120 -2.93 -5.26 19.30
CA THR A 120 -2.70 -4.56 18.01
C THR A 120 -3.41 -3.20 17.96
N PHE A 121 -4.62 -3.12 18.52
CA PHE A 121 -5.42 -1.89 18.58
C PHE A 121 -5.36 -1.18 19.92
N SER A 122 -4.44 -1.55 20.80
CA SER A 122 -4.30 -0.92 22.11
C SER A 122 -3.76 0.51 22.00
N ARG A 123 -4.10 1.33 23.00
CA ARG A 123 -3.57 2.69 23.11
C ARG A 123 -2.04 2.70 23.14
N GLU A 124 -1.44 1.77 23.88
CA GLU A 124 0.00 1.66 24.02
C GLU A 124 0.70 1.42 22.67
N ARG A 125 0.18 0.45 21.89
CA ARG A 125 0.72 0.08 20.58
C ARG A 125 0.53 1.19 19.53
N MET A 126 -0.65 1.84 19.50
CA MET A 126 -1.03 2.80 18.47
C MET A 126 -0.55 4.22 18.76
N PHE A 127 -0.49 4.62 20.02
CA PHE A 127 -0.23 6.00 20.42
C PHE A 127 0.97 6.15 21.37
N GLY A 128 1.38 5.07 22.04
CA GLY A 128 2.41 5.13 23.08
C GLY A 128 1.91 5.72 24.40
N PRO A 129 2.70 5.60 25.47
CA PRO A 129 2.30 6.04 26.80
C PRO A 129 2.15 7.56 26.91
N ASP A 130 2.97 8.31 26.20
CA ASP A 130 3.09 9.77 26.35
C ASP A 130 2.27 10.56 25.30
N TYR A 131 1.45 9.88 24.50
CA TYR A 131 0.69 10.56 23.46
C TYR A 131 -0.49 11.34 24.03
N ASP A 132 -0.47 12.65 23.87
CA ASP A 132 -1.60 13.52 24.19
C ASP A 132 -2.58 13.60 23.00
N ILE A 133 -3.67 12.83 23.08
CA ILE A 133 -4.71 12.80 22.06
C ILE A 133 -5.44 14.15 21.91
N THR A 134 -5.34 15.03 22.92
CA THR A 134 -5.97 16.36 22.91
C THR A 134 -5.08 17.41 22.23
N ASN A 135 -3.80 17.12 22.02
CA ASN A 135 -2.88 18.02 21.38
C ASN A 135 -2.85 17.81 19.85
N PRO A 136 -3.47 18.69 19.05
CA PRO A 136 -3.49 18.55 17.60
C PRO A 136 -2.11 18.79 16.93
N LYS A 137 -1.13 19.30 17.69
CA LYS A 137 0.21 19.65 17.19
C LYS A 137 1.17 18.47 17.03
N THR A 138 0.71 17.23 17.22
CA THR A 138 1.51 16.08 16.78
C THR A 138 1.51 16.11 15.26
N LEU A 139 2.42 16.88 14.71
CA LEU A 139 2.63 17.04 13.28
C LEU A 139 2.75 15.66 12.66
N PHE A 140 1.94 15.41 11.66
CA PHE A 140 2.18 14.39 10.68
C PHE A 140 3.47 14.77 9.92
N THR A 141 4.59 14.55 10.58
CA THR A 141 5.86 14.54 9.87
C THR A 141 5.84 13.29 9.03
N SER A 142 5.23 13.41 7.90
CA SER A 142 5.12 12.50 6.77
C SER A 142 5.66 11.08 6.99
N VAL A 143 4.97 10.15 6.47
CA VAL A 143 5.26 8.82 5.94
C VAL A 143 6.75 8.55 5.55
N LEU A 144 7.69 9.44 5.80
CA LEU A 144 8.87 9.64 4.98
C LEU A 144 10.12 10.00 5.77
N VAL A 145 10.00 10.09 7.10
CA VAL A 145 11.15 10.26 7.98
C VAL A 145 11.81 8.91 8.18
N ARG A 146 13.08 8.83 7.82
CA ARG A 146 13.91 7.63 7.93
C ARG A 146 14.65 7.54 9.26
N ASP A 147 14.46 8.51 10.14
CA ASP A 147 15.17 8.62 11.39
C ASP A 147 14.87 7.42 12.30
N SER A 148 15.92 6.92 12.92
CA SER A 148 15.79 5.92 13.97
C SER A 148 15.20 6.56 15.23
N VAL A 149 14.34 5.82 15.91
CA VAL A 149 13.85 6.19 17.23
C VAL A 149 14.62 5.41 18.30
N GLU A 150 14.84 6.06 19.44
CA GLU A 150 15.53 5.44 20.56
C GLU A 150 14.64 4.49 21.35
N GLY A 151 15.18 3.36 21.72
CA GLY A 151 14.53 2.39 22.59
C GLY A 151 13.18 1.92 22.03
N LYS A 152 12.15 1.92 22.88
CA LYS A 152 10.77 1.53 22.54
C LYS A 152 9.85 2.73 22.22
N LYS A 153 10.39 3.91 22.07
CA LYS A 153 9.62 5.11 21.72
C LYS A 153 9.00 4.94 20.32
N LEU A 154 7.74 5.34 20.18
CA LEU A 154 7.08 5.32 18.88
C LEU A 154 7.55 6.47 18.00
N PRO A 155 7.78 6.22 16.70
CA PRO A 155 7.90 7.30 15.74
C PRO A 155 6.62 8.14 15.68
N PRO A 156 6.70 9.46 15.50
CA PRO A 156 5.53 10.35 15.52
C PRO A 156 4.51 10.04 14.41
N GLU A 157 4.94 9.37 13.35
CA GLU A 157 4.06 8.94 12.26
C GLU A 157 3.06 7.87 12.70
N VAL A 158 3.45 6.97 13.60
CA VAL A 158 2.60 5.85 14.05
C VAL A 158 1.30 6.37 14.69
N PRO A 159 1.32 7.23 15.73
CA PRO A 159 0.09 7.78 16.29
C PRO A 159 -0.71 8.65 15.32
N ALA A 160 -0.06 9.36 14.40
CA ALA A 160 -0.74 10.16 13.39
C ALA A 160 -1.55 9.29 12.41
N VAL A 161 -0.96 8.19 11.94
CA VAL A 161 -1.64 7.21 11.07
C VAL A 161 -2.75 6.51 11.84
N ALA A 162 -2.51 6.09 13.08
CA ALA A 162 -3.50 5.44 13.94
C ALA A 162 -4.73 6.33 14.17
N LYS A 163 -4.52 7.60 14.51
CA LYS A 163 -5.60 8.58 14.72
C LYS A 163 -6.45 8.79 13.46
N ARG A 164 -5.81 8.93 12.29
CA ARG A 164 -6.50 9.07 11.01
C ARG A 164 -7.27 7.81 10.62
N SER A 165 -6.72 6.64 10.93
CA SER A 165 -7.30 5.36 10.57
C SER A 165 -8.52 5.01 11.43
N PHE A 166 -8.46 5.35 12.71
CA PHE A 166 -9.46 5.01 13.72
C PHE A 166 -9.86 6.23 14.55
N PRO A 167 -10.43 7.28 13.94
CA PRO A 167 -10.71 8.54 14.64
C PRO A 167 -11.72 8.39 15.77
N ALA A 168 -12.63 7.41 15.67
CA ALA A 168 -13.71 7.17 16.62
C ALA A 168 -13.46 5.96 17.54
N LEU A 169 -12.40 5.18 17.37
CA LEU A 169 -12.18 3.96 18.14
C LEU A 169 -12.13 4.27 19.65
N GLU A 170 -13.00 3.62 20.41
CA GLU A 170 -13.07 3.72 21.86
C GLU A 170 -12.31 2.58 22.52
N LYS A 171 -12.65 1.33 22.13
CA LYS A 171 -12.03 0.13 22.68
C LYS A 171 -12.14 -1.07 21.76
N VAL A 172 -11.24 -2.02 21.99
CA VAL A 172 -11.30 -3.39 21.46
C VAL A 172 -11.23 -4.34 22.64
N GLU A 173 -12.16 -5.29 22.72
CA GLU A 173 -12.29 -6.21 23.85
C GLU A 173 -12.28 -7.67 23.38
N ALA A 174 -11.56 -8.52 24.10
CA ALA A 174 -11.68 -9.96 23.97
C ALA A 174 -12.96 -10.40 24.71
N ILE A 175 -13.94 -10.94 23.98
CA ILE A 175 -15.15 -11.53 24.55
C ILE A 175 -14.84 -12.96 25.02
N ASP A 176 -14.06 -13.67 24.22
CA ASP A 176 -13.45 -14.96 24.56
C ASP A 176 -12.13 -15.12 23.76
N LYS A 177 -11.49 -16.29 23.82
CA LYS A 177 -10.20 -16.54 23.15
C LYS A 177 -10.22 -16.25 21.64
N TYR A 178 -11.38 -16.34 20.97
CA TYR A 178 -11.51 -16.21 19.51
C TYR A 178 -12.64 -15.28 19.09
N THR A 179 -13.14 -14.45 20.01
CA THR A 179 -14.16 -13.45 19.71
C THR A 179 -13.70 -12.08 20.20
N VAL A 180 -13.69 -11.10 19.32
CA VAL A 180 -13.32 -9.71 19.63
C VAL A 180 -14.45 -8.75 19.27
N ARG A 181 -14.56 -7.68 20.03
CA ARG A 181 -15.54 -6.63 19.80
C ARG A 181 -14.84 -5.28 19.68
N PHE A 182 -15.12 -4.58 18.59
CA PHE A 182 -14.71 -3.19 18.35
C PHE A 182 -15.87 -2.27 18.69
N THR A 183 -15.62 -1.24 19.48
CA THR A 183 -16.61 -0.23 19.85
C THR A 183 -16.06 1.16 19.54
N ASN A 184 -16.82 1.95 18.80
CA ASN A 184 -16.51 3.35 18.51
C ASN A 184 -17.29 4.29 19.43
N ARG A 185 -16.78 5.50 19.65
CA ARG A 185 -17.46 6.57 20.40
C ARG A 185 -18.68 7.11 19.67
N THR A 186 -18.63 7.15 18.36
CA THR A 186 -19.67 7.69 17.46
C THR A 186 -20.06 6.63 16.43
N PRO A 187 -21.22 6.74 15.77
CA PRO A 187 -21.57 5.92 14.62
C PRO A 187 -20.47 5.94 13.55
N ASP A 188 -20.22 4.80 12.94
CA ASP A 188 -19.25 4.66 11.84
C ASP A 188 -19.67 3.51 10.93
N VAL A 189 -20.20 3.83 9.77
CA VAL A 189 -20.61 2.84 8.76
C VAL A 189 -19.44 2.20 8.03
N THR A 190 -18.21 2.70 8.27
CA THR A 190 -16.99 2.26 7.57
C THR A 190 -16.06 1.42 8.45
N LEU A 191 -16.47 1.07 9.67
CA LEU A 191 -15.61 0.38 10.63
C LEU A 191 -15.03 -0.93 10.08
N GLU A 192 -15.81 -1.74 9.35
CA GLU A 192 -15.33 -2.97 8.70
C GLU A 192 -14.25 -2.67 7.64
N GLY A 193 -14.43 -1.63 6.86
CA GLY A 193 -13.44 -1.17 5.91
C GLY A 193 -12.15 -0.71 6.60
N ARG A 194 -12.26 -0.02 7.74
CA ARG A 194 -11.11 0.40 8.56
C ARG A 194 -10.36 -0.78 9.15
N ILE A 195 -11.07 -1.81 9.61
CA ILE A 195 -10.46 -3.05 10.13
C ILE A 195 -9.74 -3.83 9.02
N GLY A 196 -10.16 -3.66 7.76
CA GLY A 196 -9.58 -4.33 6.58
C GLY A 196 -8.50 -3.55 5.84
N ARG A 197 -8.15 -2.35 6.27
CA ARG A 197 -7.16 -1.52 5.56
C ARG A 197 -5.72 -1.78 6.02
N LEU A 198 -4.77 -1.36 5.19
CA LEU A 198 -3.35 -1.30 5.57
C LEU A 198 -3.15 -0.49 6.87
N GLY A 199 -2.39 -1.05 7.80
CA GLY A 199 -2.18 -0.51 9.15
C GLY A 199 -3.13 -1.09 10.20
N SER A 200 -4.04 -2.00 9.79
CA SER A 200 -4.91 -2.77 10.68
C SER A 200 -4.45 -4.23 10.80
N ASP A 201 -3.25 -4.50 10.38
CA ASP A 201 -2.63 -5.81 10.32
C ASP A 201 -2.36 -6.35 11.72
N ILE A 202 -2.69 -7.62 11.95
CA ILE A 202 -2.54 -8.25 13.27
C ILE A 202 -1.09 -8.68 13.50
N ILE A 203 -0.57 -8.32 14.64
CA ILE A 203 0.83 -8.57 15.03
C ILE A 203 0.92 -9.44 16.30
N SER A 204 2.02 -10.18 16.42
CA SER A 204 2.31 -10.93 17.65
C SER A 204 2.66 -9.98 18.79
N ARG A 205 1.80 -9.95 19.83
CA ARG A 205 2.03 -9.19 21.06
C ARG A 205 3.37 -9.58 21.68
N ARG A 206 3.61 -10.88 21.86
CA ARG A 206 4.83 -11.39 22.49
C ARG A 206 6.09 -10.92 21.76
N ALA A 207 6.11 -11.08 20.45
CA ALA A 207 7.29 -10.70 19.66
C ALA A 207 7.53 -9.17 19.68
N TYR A 208 6.47 -8.37 19.73
CA TYR A 208 6.57 -6.91 19.87
C TYR A 208 7.15 -6.53 21.25
N GLU A 209 6.66 -7.14 22.32
CA GLU A 209 7.12 -6.88 23.69
C GLU A 209 8.57 -7.35 23.94
N GLU A 210 8.99 -8.47 23.33
CA GLU A 210 10.34 -9.03 23.42
C GLU A 210 11.39 -8.27 22.61
N ALA A 211 10.98 -7.50 21.59
CA ALA A 211 11.89 -6.70 20.78
C ALA A 211 12.66 -5.68 21.66
N LYS A 212 13.97 -5.57 21.48
CA LYS A 212 14.82 -4.67 22.28
C LYS A 212 14.49 -3.21 22.03
N THR A 213 14.27 -2.86 20.76
CA THR A 213 13.89 -1.52 20.35
C THR A 213 12.69 -1.58 19.41
N TRP A 214 12.00 -0.45 19.25
CA TRP A 214 10.93 -0.34 18.25
C TRP A 214 11.46 -0.60 16.83
N MET A 215 12.67 -0.15 16.51
CA MET A 215 13.29 -0.36 15.19
C MET A 215 13.65 -1.84 14.93
N ASP A 216 14.03 -2.60 15.97
CA ASP A 216 14.26 -4.05 15.83
C ASP A 216 12.95 -4.75 15.43
N TRP A 217 11.85 -4.42 16.11
CA TRP A 217 10.52 -4.87 15.74
C TRP A 217 10.17 -4.48 14.30
N ALA A 218 10.30 -3.19 13.98
CA ALA A 218 9.86 -2.61 12.72
C ALA A 218 10.64 -3.16 11.49
N ARG A 219 11.82 -3.72 11.70
CA ARG A 219 12.65 -4.32 10.64
C ARG A 219 12.49 -5.83 10.52
N ALA A 220 12.01 -6.48 11.56
CA ALA A 220 11.77 -7.91 11.58
C ALA A 220 10.44 -8.26 12.25
N PRO A 221 9.31 -7.73 11.73
CA PRO A 221 8.00 -7.94 12.34
C PRO A 221 7.58 -9.41 12.28
N VAL A 222 6.85 -9.84 13.31
CA VAL A 222 6.26 -11.17 13.43
C VAL A 222 4.73 -11.05 13.29
N ALA A 223 4.20 -11.59 12.21
CA ALA A 223 2.78 -11.55 11.86
C ALA A 223 2.32 -12.92 11.35
N THR A 224 1.20 -13.00 10.65
CA THR A 224 0.53 -14.25 10.25
C THR A 224 0.67 -14.59 8.78
N GLY A 225 1.20 -13.69 7.95
CA GLY A 225 1.22 -13.82 6.50
C GLY A 225 1.97 -15.03 5.96
N PRO A 226 1.88 -15.29 4.63
CA PRO A 226 2.46 -16.47 4.01
C PRO A 226 3.99 -16.54 4.03
N TYR A 227 4.67 -15.43 4.31
CA TYR A 227 6.13 -15.38 4.38
C TYR A 227 6.59 -14.62 5.62
N LYS A 228 7.69 -15.06 6.21
CA LYS A 228 8.33 -14.44 7.37
C LYS A 228 9.64 -13.77 6.98
N VAL A 229 9.95 -12.68 7.64
CA VAL A 229 11.18 -11.93 7.42
C VAL A 229 12.37 -12.76 7.92
N ARG A 230 13.32 -13.05 7.03
CA ARG A 230 14.62 -13.60 7.39
C ARG A 230 15.65 -12.50 7.59
N GLU A 231 15.67 -11.54 6.66
CA GLU A 231 16.63 -10.43 6.69
C GLU A 231 16.06 -9.22 5.96
N PHE A 232 16.24 -8.05 6.52
CA PHE A 232 15.95 -6.78 5.85
C PHE A 232 17.18 -5.86 5.90
N LEU A 233 17.87 -5.74 4.79
CA LEU A 233 18.96 -4.80 4.58
C LEU A 233 18.38 -3.55 3.91
N VAL A 234 18.24 -2.47 4.69
CA VAL A 234 17.63 -1.22 4.23
C VAL A 234 18.31 -0.72 2.95
N ASP A 235 17.51 -0.32 1.96
CA ASP A 235 17.92 0.13 0.62
C ASP A 235 18.69 -0.90 -0.23
N GLN A 236 18.75 -2.15 0.20
CA GLN A 236 19.44 -3.20 -0.53
C GLN A 236 18.54 -4.39 -0.85
N SER A 237 18.02 -5.07 0.17
CA SER A 237 17.22 -6.28 -0.06
C SER A 237 16.33 -6.64 1.13
N LEU A 238 15.27 -7.38 0.82
CA LEU A 238 14.43 -8.08 1.79
C LEU A 238 14.38 -9.55 1.42
N LEU A 239 14.79 -10.41 2.35
CA LEU A 239 14.75 -11.86 2.19
C LEU A 239 13.65 -12.44 3.07
N LEU A 240 12.74 -13.16 2.44
CA LEU A 240 11.57 -13.77 3.05
C LEU A 240 11.61 -15.29 2.89
N ASP A 241 11.25 -16.02 3.95
CA ASP A 241 11.06 -17.48 3.93
C ASP A 241 9.58 -17.84 4.00
N ALA A 242 9.19 -18.92 3.34
CA ALA A 242 7.83 -19.44 3.44
C ALA A 242 7.44 -19.75 4.90
N HIS A 243 6.23 -19.38 5.27
CA HIS A 243 5.58 -19.78 6.51
C HIS A 243 4.86 -21.09 6.26
N ASP A 244 5.53 -22.23 6.53
CA ASP A 244 5.01 -23.55 6.19
C ASP A 244 3.74 -23.92 6.95
N ASP A 245 3.52 -23.35 8.13
CA ASP A 245 2.30 -23.49 8.94
C ASP A 245 1.22 -22.44 8.60
N TYR A 246 1.34 -21.75 7.45
CA TYR A 246 0.39 -20.73 7.05
C TYR A 246 -1.04 -21.29 6.91
N TRP A 247 -2.01 -20.67 7.57
CA TRP A 247 -3.40 -21.10 7.63
C TRP A 247 -4.09 -21.16 6.24
N GLY A 248 -3.66 -20.30 5.30
CA GLY A 248 -4.18 -20.25 3.93
C GLY A 248 -3.55 -21.26 2.97
N GLY A 249 -2.82 -22.26 3.50
CA GLY A 249 -2.13 -23.28 2.74
C GLY A 249 -0.65 -22.97 2.50
N GLN A 250 0.16 -24.02 2.34
CA GLN A 250 1.59 -23.89 2.16
C GLN A 250 1.94 -22.97 0.98
N PRO A 251 2.78 -21.94 1.18
CA PRO A 251 3.20 -21.05 0.10
C PRO A 251 3.94 -21.80 -1.02
N PRO A 252 3.66 -21.51 -2.30
CA PRO A 252 4.23 -22.25 -3.42
C PRO A 252 5.72 -21.94 -3.69
N ILE A 253 6.22 -20.84 -3.16
CA ILE A 253 7.61 -20.37 -3.27
C ILE A 253 8.29 -20.59 -1.93
N LYS A 254 9.49 -21.20 -1.94
CA LYS A 254 10.25 -21.48 -0.73
C LYS A 254 10.83 -20.23 -0.08
N SER A 255 11.40 -19.35 -0.90
CA SER A 255 11.92 -18.06 -0.45
C SER A 255 11.76 -17.00 -1.53
N VAL A 256 11.53 -15.76 -1.08
CA VAL A 256 11.40 -14.58 -1.95
C VAL A 256 12.48 -13.59 -1.54
N ARG A 257 13.29 -13.17 -2.51
CA ARG A 257 14.29 -12.12 -2.33
C ARG A 257 13.87 -10.90 -3.15
N LEU A 258 13.52 -9.80 -2.49
CA LEU A 258 13.39 -8.52 -3.16
C LEU A 258 14.75 -7.82 -3.14
N VAL A 259 15.18 -7.28 -4.29
CA VAL A 259 16.44 -6.53 -4.42
C VAL A 259 16.18 -5.15 -4.97
N VAL A 260 16.83 -4.15 -4.39
CA VAL A 260 16.69 -2.75 -4.83
C VAL A 260 17.58 -2.54 -6.06
N VAL A 261 16.93 -2.25 -7.18
CA VAL A 261 17.56 -1.88 -8.46
C VAL A 261 16.81 -0.67 -9.00
N PRO A 262 17.22 0.56 -8.68
CA PRO A 262 16.46 1.77 -8.98
C PRO A 262 16.21 1.98 -10.48
N GLU A 263 17.21 1.70 -11.32
CA GLU A 263 17.17 1.97 -12.74
C GLU A 263 16.37 0.93 -13.54
N VAL A 264 15.37 1.39 -14.29
CA VAL A 264 14.48 0.53 -15.12
C VAL A 264 15.29 -0.32 -16.11
N ALA A 265 16.24 0.28 -16.82
CA ALA A 265 17.07 -0.43 -17.79
C ALA A 265 17.87 -1.57 -17.15
N SER A 266 18.38 -1.36 -15.94
CA SER A 266 19.12 -2.38 -15.18
C SER A 266 18.19 -3.53 -14.74
N ARG A 267 16.95 -3.23 -14.33
CA ARG A 267 15.95 -4.27 -14.03
C ARG A 267 15.63 -5.10 -15.27
N ILE A 268 15.35 -4.45 -16.41
CA ILE A 268 15.02 -5.14 -17.66
C ILE A 268 16.20 -6.02 -18.12
N ASN A 269 17.41 -5.48 -18.16
CA ASN A 269 18.59 -6.24 -18.57
C ASN A 269 18.86 -7.44 -17.63
N GLY A 270 18.69 -7.26 -16.33
CA GLY A 270 18.83 -8.34 -15.34
C GLY A 270 17.79 -9.45 -15.52
N LEU A 271 16.52 -9.12 -15.83
CA LEU A 271 15.49 -10.09 -16.17
C LEU A 271 15.86 -10.88 -17.42
N LEU A 272 16.22 -10.19 -18.50
CA LEU A 272 16.59 -10.82 -19.77
C LEU A 272 17.84 -11.70 -19.65
N ALA A 273 18.77 -11.35 -18.77
CA ALA A 273 19.95 -12.14 -18.44
C ALA A 273 19.68 -13.30 -17.45
N GLY A 274 18.45 -13.41 -16.90
CA GLY A 274 18.09 -14.45 -15.92
C GLY A 274 18.61 -14.21 -14.50
N GLN A 275 18.99 -12.97 -14.16
CA GLN A 275 19.39 -12.59 -12.81
C GLN A 275 18.17 -12.40 -11.89
N PHE A 276 17.05 -12.02 -12.47
CA PHE A 276 15.78 -11.82 -11.77
C PHE A 276 14.69 -12.68 -12.38
N ASP A 277 13.76 -13.15 -11.56
CA ASP A 277 12.58 -13.89 -11.99
C ASP A 277 11.40 -12.94 -12.27
N PHE A 278 11.36 -11.82 -11.53
CA PHE A 278 10.37 -10.75 -11.65
C PHE A 278 11.06 -9.39 -11.62
N ILE A 279 10.49 -8.42 -12.34
CA ILE A 279 10.82 -7.00 -12.19
C ILE A 279 9.54 -6.18 -12.12
N CYS A 280 9.48 -5.20 -11.22
CA CYS A 280 8.32 -4.34 -11.02
C CYS A 280 8.47 -3.01 -11.76
N ASP A 281 7.31 -2.32 -11.94
CA ASP A 281 7.21 -0.96 -12.47
C ASP A 281 7.84 -0.81 -13.86
N VAL A 282 7.47 -1.73 -14.76
CA VAL A 282 7.88 -1.69 -16.17
C VAL A 282 7.10 -0.58 -16.88
N PRO A 283 7.77 0.40 -17.52
CA PRO A 283 7.08 1.39 -18.32
C PRO A 283 6.40 0.75 -19.55
N PRO A 284 5.21 1.23 -19.95
CA PRO A 284 4.44 0.64 -21.04
C PRO A 284 5.17 0.56 -22.39
N ASP A 285 6.02 1.53 -22.69
CA ASP A 285 6.84 1.56 -23.91
C ASP A 285 7.90 0.45 -23.97
N GLN A 286 8.31 -0.09 -22.81
CA GLN A 286 9.28 -1.18 -22.69
C GLN A 286 8.66 -2.58 -22.82
N ILE A 287 7.33 -2.70 -22.66
CA ILE A 287 6.62 -3.99 -22.68
C ILE A 287 6.86 -4.76 -24.00
N PRO A 288 6.69 -4.16 -25.19
CA PRO A 288 6.90 -4.90 -26.43
C PRO A 288 8.34 -5.42 -26.59
N GLY A 289 9.32 -4.70 -26.02
CA GLY A 289 10.72 -5.12 -26.04
C GLY A 289 10.97 -6.38 -25.23
N ILE A 290 10.36 -6.48 -24.06
CA ILE A 290 10.47 -7.64 -23.16
C ILE A 290 9.75 -8.86 -23.77
N GLU A 291 8.53 -8.67 -24.28
CA GLU A 291 7.68 -9.75 -24.80
C GLU A 291 8.15 -10.34 -26.15
N LYS A 292 9.07 -9.66 -26.85
CA LYS A 292 9.78 -10.26 -28.00
C LYS A 292 10.54 -11.54 -27.60
N ASN A 293 10.97 -11.67 -26.37
CA ASN A 293 11.56 -12.89 -25.85
C ASN A 293 10.47 -13.78 -25.26
N ALA A 294 10.16 -14.89 -25.92
CA ALA A 294 9.08 -15.82 -25.54
C ALA A 294 9.20 -16.43 -24.13
N LYS A 295 10.34 -16.25 -23.44
CA LYS A 295 10.54 -16.71 -22.06
C LYS A 295 9.90 -15.78 -21.02
N PHE A 296 9.50 -14.58 -21.38
CA PHE A 296 8.97 -13.57 -20.48
C PHE A 296 7.58 -13.13 -20.89
N GLU A 297 6.85 -12.61 -19.93
CA GLU A 297 5.56 -11.94 -20.12
C GLU A 297 5.43 -10.77 -19.16
N VAL A 298 4.56 -9.82 -19.50
CA VAL A 298 4.27 -8.66 -18.65
C VAL A 298 2.81 -8.68 -18.25
N LEU A 299 2.57 -8.71 -16.94
CA LEU A 299 1.25 -8.67 -16.32
C LEU A 299 1.03 -7.34 -15.63
N GLY A 300 -0.19 -6.87 -15.60
CA GLY A 300 -0.57 -5.65 -14.91
C GLY A 300 -1.78 -4.99 -15.52
N SER A 301 -2.26 -3.96 -14.83
CA SER A 301 -3.47 -3.23 -15.18
C SER A 301 -3.49 -1.87 -14.46
N PRO A 302 -4.48 -1.01 -14.74
CA PRO A 302 -4.81 0.10 -13.85
C PRO A 302 -5.09 -0.42 -12.43
N ILE A 303 -4.62 0.34 -11.43
CA ILE A 303 -4.71 -0.03 -10.02
C ILE A 303 -5.58 0.96 -9.25
N VAL A 304 -5.94 0.62 -8.02
CA VAL A 304 -6.71 1.48 -7.10
C VAL A 304 -5.83 2.63 -6.59
N ASN A 305 -5.38 3.46 -7.50
CA ASN A 305 -4.55 4.62 -7.20
C ASN A 305 -4.66 5.65 -8.34
N HIS A 306 -4.88 6.92 -8.00
CA HIS A 306 -4.88 8.03 -8.98
C HIS A 306 -3.63 8.88 -8.85
N ARG A 307 -3.03 9.22 -9.98
CA ARG A 307 -1.92 10.16 -10.08
C ARG A 307 -2.42 11.58 -9.97
N LEU A 308 -1.77 12.38 -9.15
CA LEU A 308 -2.15 13.77 -8.85
C LEU A 308 -0.95 14.70 -8.98
N THR A 309 -1.23 15.99 -9.15
CA THR A 309 -0.37 17.06 -8.64
C THR A 309 -1.09 17.77 -7.50
N VAL A 310 -0.37 18.09 -6.43
CA VAL A 310 -0.90 18.73 -5.22
C VAL A 310 -0.39 20.15 -5.14
N PHE A 311 -1.23 21.06 -4.67
CA PHE A 311 -0.93 22.48 -4.55
C PHE A 311 -0.71 22.89 -3.09
N ASP A 312 0.32 23.69 -2.84
CA ASP A 312 0.48 24.41 -1.58
C ASP A 312 -0.21 25.79 -1.71
N SER A 313 -1.39 25.90 -1.11
CA SER A 313 -2.18 27.13 -1.14
C SER A 313 -1.57 28.29 -0.33
N HIS A 314 -0.51 28.02 0.44
CA HIS A 314 0.23 29.05 1.17
C HIS A 314 1.35 29.68 0.34
N HIS A 315 1.69 29.09 -0.81
CA HIS A 315 2.61 29.72 -1.75
C HIS A 315 1.96 31.00 -2.33
N PRO A 316 2.65 32.15 -2.34
CA PRO A 316 2.03 33.45 -2.73
C PRO A 316 1.29 33.42 -4.06
N THR A 317 1.86 32.75 -5.07
CA THR A 317 1.24 32.62 -6.40
C THR A 317 0.04 31.66 -6.39
N LEU A 318 0.07 30.60 -5.58
CA LEU A 318 -0.98 29.59 -5.51
C LEU A 318 -2.06 29.89 -4.45
N ALA A 319 -1.94 30.97 -3.69
CA ALA A 319 -2.96 31.42 -2.75
C ALA A 319 -4.29 31.75 -3.46
N ASP A 320 -4.21 32.27 -4.67
CA ASP A 320 -5.39 32.51 -5.50
C ASP A 320 -5.89 31.20 -6.15
N PRO A 321 -7.10 30.72 -5.83
CA PRO A 321 -7.62 29.45 -6.38
C PRO A 321 -7.74 29.48 -7.91
N ARG A 322 -7.87 30.64 -8.54
CA ARG A 322 -7.95 30.78 -10.01
C ARG A 322 -6.65 30.35 -10.68
N VAL A 323 -5.49 30.55 -10.05
CA VAL A 323 -4.21 30.04 -10.55
C VAL A 323 -4.21 28.52 -10.50
N ARG A 324 -4.66 27.91 -9.39
CA ARG A 324 -4.75 26.45 -9.27
C ARG A 324 -5.77 25.83 -10.22
N GLN A 325 -6.90 26.52 -10.48
CA GLN A 325 -7.86 26.15 -11.53
C GLN A 325 -7.20 26.18 -12.92
N ALA A 326 -6.37 27.19 -13.20
CA ALA A 326 -5.66 27.29 -14.48
C ALA A 326 -4.71 26.10 -14.70
N PHE A 327 -4.01 25.63 -13.66
CA PHE A 327 -3.23 24.39 -13.73
C PHE A 327 -4.08 23.22 -14.23
N SER A 328 -5.28 23.05 -13.68
CA SER A 328 -6.18 21.92 -14.02
C SER A 328 -6.70 21.99 -15.45
N HIS A 329 -7.09 23.18 -15.92
CA HIS A 329 -7.61 23.38 -17.28
C HIS A 329 -6.53 23.38 -18.38
N ALA A 330 -5.26 23.52 -18.01
CA ALA A 330 -4.14 23.47 -18.95
C ALA A 330 -3.71 22.04 -19.31
N ILE A 331 -4.24 20.99 -18.67
CA ILE A 331 -3.77 19.62 -18.83
C ILE A 331 -4.63 18.84 -19.82
N ASP A 332 -4.05 18.43 -20.95
CA ASP A 332 -4.60 17.39 -21.80
C ASP A 332 -4.26 16.01 -21.24
N ARG A 333 -5.17 15.50 -20.43
CA ARG A 333 -5.01 14.21 -19.73
C ARG A 333 -5.02 13.02 -20.68
N GLN A 334 -5.83 13.11 -21.75
CA GLN A 334 -5.90 12.02 -22.73
C GLN A 334 -4.58 11.90 -23.49
N ALA A 335 -3.96 13.02 -23.87
CA ALA A 335 -2.66 13.01 -24.50
C ALA A 335 -1.57 12.36 -23.62
N ILE A 336 -1.63 12.54 -22.29
CA ILE A 336 -0.73 11.85 -21.34
C ILE A 336 -0.99 10.34 -21.37
N VAL A 337 -2.24 9.90 -21.31
CA VAL A 337 -2.62 8.48 -21.34
C VAL A 337 -2.16 7.83 -22.64
N ASP A 338 -2.37 8.49 -23.78
CA ASP A 338 -2.03 7.93 -25.08
C ASP A 338 -0.51 7.87 -25.30
N SER A 339 0.21 8.94 -24.96
CA SER A 339 1.65 9.06 -25.26
C SER A 339 2.53 8.33 -24.25
N LEU A 340 2.29 8.48 -22.95
CA LEU A 340 3.17 7.92 -21.92
C LEU A 340 2.70 6.55 -21.41
N TRP A 341 1.41 6.23 -21.56
CA TRP A 341 0.85 4.97 -21.07
C TRP A 341 0.39 4.03 -22.19
N SER A 342 0.57 4.42 -23.46
CA SER A 342 0.15 3.62 -24.62
C SER A 342 -1.30 3.16 -24.54
N GLY A 343 -2.19 4.00 -23.99
CA GLY A 343 -3.60 3.69 -23.74
C GLY A 343 -3.85 2.62 -22.68
N ARG A 344 -2.84 2.20 -21.89
CA ARG A 344 -2.97 1.12 -20.88
C ARG A 344 -3.48 1.61 -19.51
N THR A 345 -3.88 2.86 -19.43
CA THR A 345 -4.60 3.44 -18.29
C THR A 345 -5.71 4.35 -18.80
N ARG A 346 -6.36 5.08 -17.91
CA ARG A 346 -7.49 5.96 -18.25
C ARG A 346 -7.48 7.26 -17.44
N VAL A 347 -8.23 8.25 -17.92
CA VAL A 347 -8.59 9.44 -17.15
C VAL A 347 -9.78 9.09 -16.26
N PRO A 348 -9.67 9.19 -14.93
CA PRO A 348 -10.77 8.86 -14.02
C PRO A 348 -11.78 10.00 -13.92
N ALA A 349 -12.95 9.69 -13.39
CA ALA A 349 -14.01 10.66 -13.11
C ALA A 349 -13.78 11.39 -11.78
N GLY A 350 -12.66 12.11 -11.65
CA GLY A 350 -12.27 12.78 -10.40
C GLY A 350 -11.60 11.84 -9.39
N LEU A 351 -11.45 12.28 -8.15
CA LEU A 351 -10.87 11.47 -7.06
C LEU A 351 -11.93 10.54 -6.46
N GLN A 352 -12.43 9.64 -7.28
CA GLN A 352 -13.40 8.62 -6.91
C GLN A 352 -13.22 7.35 -7.74
N TRP A 353 -13.87 6.28 -7.32
CA TRP A 353 -13.86 4.98 -7.98
C TRP A 353 -15.26 4.40 -8.06
N GLU A 354 -15.55 3.65 -9.12
CA GLU A 354 -16.84 3.02 -9.38
C GLU A 354 -17.25 2.05 -8.26
N PHE A 355 -16.28 1.43 -7.59
CA PHE A 355 -16.54 0.53 -6.45
C PHE A 355 -17.04 1.23 -5.18
N TYR A 356 -17.11 2.55 -5.16
CA TYR A 356 -17.82 3.26 -4.09
C TYR A 356 -19.34 3.01 -4.15
N GLY A 357 -19.82 2.34 -5.21
CA GLY A 357 -21.24 1.96 -5.33
C GLY A 357 -22.18 3.13 -5.17
N PRO A 358 -23.08 3.12 -4.15
CA PRO A 358 -24.03 4.22 -3.95
C PRO A 358 -23.40 5.59 -3.74
N MET A 359 -22.14 5.63 -3.27
CA MET A 359 -21.41 6.87 -3.04
C MET A 359 -20.77 7.45 -4.30
N PHE A 360 -20.63 6.65 -5.38
CA PHE A 360 -20.07 7.15 -6.64
C PHE A 360 -20.95 8.28 -7.22
N VAL A 361 -20.32 9.40 -7.62
CA VAL A 361 -21.01 10.55 -8.20
C VAL A 361 -21.00 10.41 -9.72
N GLU A 362 -22.11 9.95 -10.25
CA GLU A 362 -22.30 9.75 -11.69
C GLU A 362 -22.19 11.11 -12.42
N ASN A 363 -21.69 11.09 -13.64
CA ASN A 363 -21.49 12.27 -14.49
C ASN A 363 -20.52 13.32 -13.93
N TRP A 364 -19.75 12.98 -12.89
CA TRP A 364 -18.62 13.80 -12.47
C TRP A 364 -17.46 13.61 -13.44
N THR A 365 -16.76 14.71 -13.76
CA THR A 365 -15.58 14.72 -14.61
C THR A 365 -14.48 15.57 -13.99
N VAL A 366 -13.23 15.23 -14.25
CA VAL A 366 -12.11 16.16 -14.00
C VAL A 366 -12.31 17.44 -14.83
N PRO A 367 -11.72 18.58 -14.44
CA PRO A 367 -11.77 19.81 -15.24
C PRO A 367 -11.31 19.56 -16.69
N ASP A 368 -12.09 20.06 -17.64
CA ASP A 368 -11.85 19.92 -19.07
C ASP A 368 -10.52 20.58 -19.48
N TYR A 369 -9.87 20.04 -20.50
CA TYR A 369 -8.75 20.67 -21.16
C TYR A 369 -9.23 21.91 -21.93
N ASP A 370 -8.94 23.08 -21.40
CA ASP A 370 -9.31 24.38 -21.95
C ASP A 370 -8.18 25.41 -21.70
N PRO A 371 -7.16 25.45 -22.56
CA PRO A 371 -6.06 26.40 -22.41
C PRO A 371 -6.51 27.88 -22.52
N ALA A 372 -7.63 28.17 -23.21
CA ALA A 372 -8.15 29.52 -23.29
C ALA A 372 -8.73 29.97 -21.93
N LYS A 373 -9.49 29.09 -21.29
CA LYS A 373 -9.99 29.30 -19.93
C LYS A 373 -8.84 29.41 -18.92
N ALA A 374 -7.79 28.58 -19.04
CA ALA A 374 -6.60 28.68 -18.19
C ALA A 374 -5.95 30.07 -18.29
N LYS A 375 -5.74 30.59 -19.52
CA LYS A 375 -5.22 31.94 -19.74
C LYS A 375 -6.12 33.03 -19.17
N ALA A 376 -7.44 32.88 -19.32
CA ALA A 376 -8.41 33.84 -18.77
C ALA A 376 -8.37 33.87 -17.23
N LEU A 377 -8.24 32.73 -16.58
CA LEU A 377 -8.11 32.60 -15.12
C LEU A 377 -6.83 33.26 -14.62
N LEU A 378 -5.68 33.02 -15.28
CA LEU A 378 -4.40 33.65 -14.94
C LEU A 378 -4.47 35.18 -15.08
N LYS A 379 -5.10 35.68 -16.14
CA LYS A 379 -5.35 37.10 -16.33
C LYS A 379 -6.23 37.67 -15.21
N ALA A 380 -7.32 36.99 -14.87
CA ALA A 380 -8.23 37.40 -13.79
C ALA A 380 -7.54 37.38 -12.40
N ALA A 381 -6.63 36.44 -12.18
CA ALA A 381 -5.80 36.36 -10.97
C ALA A 381 -4.65 37.39 -10.97
N ASN A 382 -4.46 38.16 -12.05
CA ASN A 382 -3.36 39.12 -12.22
C ASN A 382 -1.96 38.44 -12.09
N TYR A 383 -1.82 37.19 -12.50
CA TYR A 383 -0.57 36.45 -12.48
C TYR A 383 0.48 37.13 -13.37
N LYS A 384 1.70 37.32 -12.84
CA LYS A 384 2.78 38.11 -13.49
C LYS A 384 3.85 37.26 -14.16
N GLY A 385 3.72 35.93 -14.14
CA GLY A 385 4.74 35.03 -14.66
C GLY A 385 5.82 34.68 -13.64
N ASP A 386 5.54 34.85 -12.35
CA ASP A 386 6.46 34.47 -11.28
C ASP A 386 6.75 32.96 -11.34
N PRO A 387 8.00 32.54 -11.09
CA PRO A 387 8.37 31.12 -11.12
C PRO A 387 7.60 30.32 -10.08
N ILE A 388 7.10 29.14 -10.47
CA ILE A 388 6.37 28.23 -9.61
C ILE A 388 7.15 26.91 -9.54
N PRO A 389 7.74 26.56 -8.38
CA PRO A 389 8.45 25.30 -8.22
C PRO A 389 7.51 24.10 -8.33
N TYR A 390 7.96 23.07 -9.09
CA TYR A 390 7.32 21.77 -9.15
C TYR A 390 8.28 20.69 -8.66
N ARG A 391 8.05 20.21 -7.43
CA ARG A 391 8.92 19.24 -6.76
C ARG A 391 8.53 17.80 -7.05
N LEU A 392 9.53 16.99 -7.43
CA LEU A 392 9.35 15.56 -7.67
C LEU A 392 10.64 14.78 -7.41
N LEU A 393 10.48 13.46 -7.22
CA LEU A 393 11.58 12.50 -7.22
C LEU A 393 11.86 12.03 -8.65
N SER A 394 13.00 11.39 -8.89
CA SER A 394 13.40 10.96 -10.24
C SER A 394 12.73 9.67 -10.71
N ASN A 395 12.41 8.75 -9.80
CA ASN A 395 12.07 7.36 -10.15
C ASN A 395 11.05 6.68 -9.23
N TYR A 396 10.29 7.45 -8.44
CA TYR A 396 9.32 6.85 -7.50
C TYR A 396 8.06 6.32 -8.21
N TYR A 397 7.57 7.03 -9.22
CA TYR A 397 6.44 6.60 -10.05
C TYR A 397 6.92 6.22 -11.44
N THR A 398 6.24 5.27 -12.07
CA THR A 398 6.43 4.97 -13.49
C THR A 398 6.22 6.23 -14.32
N ASN A 399 7.12 6.49 -15.27
CA ASN A 399 7.13 7.68 -16.15
C ASN A 399 7.13 9.03 -15.42
N GLN A 400 7.63 9.10 -14.19
CA GLN A 400 7.53 10.30 -13.34
C GLN A 400 8.11 11.55 -14.00
N VAL A 401 9.35 11.50 -14.43
CA VAL A 401 10.04 12.65 -15.03
C VAL A 401 9.42 13.01 -16.38
N ALA A 402 9.11 12.02 -17.20
CA ALA A 402 8.45 12.25 -18.50
C ALA A 402 7.08 12.92 -18.34
N THR A 403 6.27 12.46 -17.38
CA THR A 403 4.98 13.11 -17.04
C THR A 403 5.19 14.56 -16.60
N ALA A 404 6.17 14.83 -15.73
CA ALA A 404 6.46 16.18 -15.27
C ALA A 404 6.89 17.12 -16.43
N GLN A 405 7.72 16.65 -17.34
CA GLN A 405 8.14 17.42 -18.52
C GLN A 405 6.96 17.76 -19.43
N VAL A 406 6.06 16.81 -19.69
CA VAL A 406 4.84 17.03 -20.47
C VAL A 406 3.92 18.04 -19.79
N LEU A 407 3.70 17.90 -18.47
CA LEU A 407 2.89 18.84 -17.70
C LEU A 407 3.47 20.27 -17.75
N VAL A 408 4.76 20.42 -17.53
CA VAL A 408 5.42 21.75 -17.56
C VAL A 408 5.27 22.41 -18.92
N GLU A 409 5.37 21.65 -20.01
CA GLU A 409 5.16 22.20 -21.35
C GLU A 409 3.70 22.62 -21.58
N MET A 410 2.71 21.83 -21.14
CA MET A 410 1.29 22.20 -21.22
C MET A 410 0.99 23.47 -20.40
N TRP A 411 1.52 23.55 -19.19
CA TRP A 411 1.38 24.73 -18.32
C TRP A 411 2.03 25.96 -18.92
N ARG A 412 3.22 25.83 -19.49
CA ARG A 412 3.93 26.91 -20.19
C ARG A 412 3.10 27.46 -21.36
N GLN A 413 2.48 26.60 -22.15
CA GLN A 413 1.60 26.99 -23.27
C GLN A 413 0.36 27.74 -22.78
N ALA A 414 -0.11 27.45 -21.59
CA ALA A 414 -1.19 28.17 -20.93
C ALA A 414 -0.75 29.48 -20.26
N GLY A 415 0.57 29.76 -20.18
CA GLY A 415 1.11 30.97 -19.60
C GLY A 415 1.62 30.83 -18.17
N LEU A 416 1.68 29.62 -17.61
CA LEU A 416 2.27 29.35 -16.30
C LEU A 416 3.80 29.16 -16.42
N ASN A 417 4.57 29.76 -15.52
CA ASN A 417 6.03 29.65 -15.44
C ASN A 417 6.42 28.59 -14.40
N VAL A 418 6.26 27.32 -14.73
CA VAL A 418 6.54 26.19 -13.83
C VAL A 418 7.96 25.67 -14.05
N GLN A 419 8.68 25.43 -12.97
CA GLN A 419 10.06 24.94 -12.98
C GLN A 419 10.18 23.64 -12.19
N ILE A 420 10.72 22.59 -12.83
CA ILE A 420 10.96 21.31 -12.17
C ILE A 420 12.10 21.45 -11.16
N GLU A 421 11.82 21.05 -9.92
CA GLU A 421 12.80 20.91 -8.85
C GLU A 421 12.92 19.43 -8.47
N MET A 422 13.98 18.77 -8.94
CA MET A 422 14.30 17.41 -8.53
C MET A 422 14.72 17.36 -7.06
N ARG A 423 14.19 16.43 -6.31
CA ARG A 423 14.51 16.18 -4.90
C ARG A 423 14.99 14.72 -4.73
N GLU A 424 15.82 14.49 -3.73
CA GLU A 424 16.41 13.18 -3.46
C GLU A 424 15.48 12.27 -2.68
N ASN A 425 14.64 12.86 -1.82
CA ASN A 425 13.75 12.12 -0.94
C ASN A 425 12.47 12.92 -0.63
N TRP A 426 11.51 12.25 -0.03
CA TRP A 426 10.24 12.87 0.28
C TRP A 426 10.33 13.96 1.36
N GLN A 427 11.24 13.86 2.30
CA GLN A 427 11.44 14.92 3.30
C GLN A 427 11.69 16.27 2.62
N GLN A 428 12.56 16.29 1.61
CA GLN A 428 12.84 17.49 0.80
C GLN A 428 11.63 17.92 -0.04
N ILE A 429 10.78 16.98 -0.48
CA ILE A 429 9.53 17.30 -1.20
C ILE A 429 8.58 18.10 -0.27
N PHE A 430 8.42 17.64 0.97
CA PHE A 430 7.48 18.23 1.93
C PHE A 430 8.01 19.45 2.70
N GLU A 431 9.28 19.75 2.57
CA GLU A 431 9.89 20.85 3.30
C GLU A 431 9.17 22.18 3.05
N GLY A 432 8.51 22.69 4.11
CA GLY A 432 7.70 23.89 4.08
C GLY A 432 8.52 25.17 4.33
N ASN A 433 9.44 25.50 3.44
CA ASN A 433 10.33 26.66 3.55
C ASN A 433 9.78 27.92 2.88
N GLY A 434 8.48 28.02 2.65
CA GLY A 434 7.82 29.12 1.93
C GLY A 434 8.01 29.09 0.41
N GLN A 435 8.74 28.11 -0.12
CA GLN A 435 8.99 27.92 -1.55
C GLN A 435 8.30 26.66 -2.11
N ARG A 436 7.65 25.84 -1.26
CA ARG A 436 6.87 24.71 -1.74
C ARG A 436 5.63 25.23 -2.45
N ALA A 437 5.37 24.77 -3.68
CA ALA A 437 4.25 25.22 -4.49
C ALA A 437 3.47 24.04 -5.08
N VAL A 438 4.02 23.36 -6.08
CA VAL A 438 3.43 22.19 -6.69
C VAL A 438 4.28 20.98 -6.41
N ARG A 439 3.67 19.83 -6.15
CA ARG A 439 4.39 18.57 -6.03
C ARG A 439 3.63 17.43 -6.65
N ASP A 440 4.37 16.42 -6.95
CA ASP A 440 3.90 15.15 -7.47
C ASP A 440 3.33 14.27 -6.35
N TRP A 441 2.23 13.57 -6.62
CA TRP A 441 1.59 12.69 -5.64
C TRP A 441 0.71 11.62 -6.27
N SER A 442 0.19 10.75 -5.43
CA SER A 442 -0.90 9.83 -5.78
C SER A 442 -1.83 9.59 -4.59
N ASN A 443 -3.05 9.16 -4.86
CA ASN A 443 -4.02 8.83 -3.84
C ASN A 443 -4.68 7.48 -4.15
N SER A 444 -4.72 6.61 -3.15
CA SER A 444 -5.43 5.33 -3.19
C SER A 444 -6.69 5.39 -2.35
N ALA A 445 -7.67 4.55 -2.66
CA ALA A 445 -8.73 4.22 -1.72
C ALA A 445 -8.25 3.06 -0.82
N GLY A 446 -8.38 3.22 0.48
CA GLY A 446 -8.03 2.18 1.45
C GLY A 446 -9.14 1.16 1.66
N PHE A 447 -10.38 1.47 1.28
CA PHE A 447 -11.58 0.63 1.28
C PHE A 447 -12.66 1.30 0.43
N ASN A 448 -13.79 0.65 0.23
CA ASN A 448 -14.85 1.06 -0.70
C ASN A 448 -15.74 2.21 -0.19
N ASP A 449 -15.14 3.25 0.39
CA ASP A 449 -15.84 4.47 0.82
C ASP A 449 -14.94 5.70 0.62
N PRO A 450 -15.47 6.86 0.21
CA PRO A 450 -14.73 8.11 -0.01
C PRO A 450 -13.91 8.60 1.19
N ILE A 451 -14.32 8.28 2.43
CA ILE A 451 -13.54 8.60 3.63
C ILE A 451 -12.12 8.07 3.51
N SER A 452 -11.93 6.89 2.90
CA SER A 452 -10.63 6.24 2.76
C SER A 452 -9.67 6.96 1.79
N SER A 453 -10.16 7.90 1.01
CA SER A 453 -9.38 8.66 0.03
C SER A 453 -9.43 10.17 0.27
N ILE A 454 -10.55 10.85 -0.08
CA ILE A 454 -10.59 12.31 -0.05
C ILE A 454 -10.51 12.87 1.37
N VAL A 455 -11.20 12.28 2.35
CA VAL A 455 -11.13 12.71 3.75
C VAL A 455 -9.76 12.37 4.36
N ALA A 456 -9.24 11.17 4.09
CA ALA A 456 -7.92 10.73 4.58
C ALA A 456 -6.76 11.61 4.05
N GLN A 457 -6.95 12.30 2.94
CA GLN A 457 -5.95 13.19 2.35
C GLN A 457 -6.20 14.67 2.67
N HIS A 458 -7.45 15.13 2.58
CA HIS A 458 -7.81 16.54 2.58
C HIS A 458 -8.73 16.97 3.73
N GLY A 459 -9.21 16.04 4.56
CA GLY A 459 -9.94 16.34 5.80
C GLY A 459 -9.03 16.89 6.92
N PRO A 460 -9.58 17.25 8.09
CA PRO A 460 -8.83 17.90 9.17
C PRO A 460 -7.69 17.05 9.76
N GLN A 461 -7.79 15.73 9.69
CA GLN A 461 -6.71 14.79 10.03
C GLN A 461 -5.98 14.28 8.78
N GLY A 462 -6.32 14.82 7.62
CA GLY A 462 -5.79 14.40 6.33
C GLY A 462 -4.34 14.81 6.12
N GLN A 463 -3.61 14.04 5.33
CA GLN A 463 -2.18 14.21 5.13
C GLN A 463 -1.81 15.60 4.60
N GLN A 464 -2.58 16.15 3.67
CA GLN A 464 -2.28 17.44 3.05
C GLN A 464 -2.47 18.61 4.02
N GLN A 465 -3.46 18.54 4.89
CA GLN A 465 -3.66 19.55 5.93
C GLN A 465 -2.58 19.45 7.01
N GLN A 466 -2.20 18.23 7.42
CA GLN A 466 -1.21 18.02 8.46
C GLN A 466 0.20 18.49 8.04
N VAL A 467 0.54 18.41 6.77
CA VAL A 467 1.80 18.98 6.25
C VAL A 467 1.70 20.48 5.89
N GLY A 468 0.54 21.10 6.15
CA GLY A 468 0.33 22.54 5.95
C GLY A 468 0.32 22.98 4.49
N GLU A 469 -0.30 22.20 3.59
CA GLU A 469 -0.37 22.56 2.16
C GLU A 469 -1.67 23.25 1.79
N TRP A 470 -2.77 22.80 2.38
CA TRP A 470 -4.09 23.30 2.03
C TRP A 470 -5.06 23.06 3.19
N THR A 471 -5.99 23.98 3.38
CA THR A 471 -7.11 23.83 4.31
C THR A 471 -8.33 24.58 3.80
N ASN A 472 -9.50 24.04 4.06
CA ASN A 472 -10.77 24.67 3.73
C ASN A 472 -11.79 24.39 4.83
N ALA A 473 -12.41 25.44 5.36
CA ALA A 473 -13.31 25.34 6.52
C ALA A 473 -14.59 24.54 6.22
N GLU A 474 -15.13 24.62 4.99
CA GLU A 474 -16.29 23.84 4.59
C GLU A 474 -15.92 22.37 4.43
N MET A 475 -14.77 22.06 3.79
CA MET A 475 -14.24 20.70 3.67
C MET A 475 -14.06 20.05 5.04
N ASN A 476 -13.56 20.78 6.03
CA ASN A 476 -13.40 20.27 7.38
C ASN A 476 -14.74 19.89 8.03
N LYS A 477 -15.73 20.77 7.93
CA LYS A 477 -17.09 20.49 8.44
C LYS A 477 -17.74 19.28 7.76
N LEU A 478 -17.60 19.18 6.43
CA LEU A 478 -18.14 18.05 5.67
C LEU A 478 -17.44 16.75 6.05
N SER A 479 -16.11 16.79 6.25
CA SER A 479 -15.33 15.62 6.67
C SER A 479 -15.77 15.12 8.05
N ASP A 480 -15.88 16.01 9.04
CA ASP A 480 -16.32 15.65 10.39
C ASP A 480 -17.76 15.12 10.38
N ALA A 481 -18.65 15.72 9.60
CA ALA A 481 -20.04 15.27 9.47
C ALA A 481 -20.12 13.90 8.78
N MET A 482 -19.33 13.67 7.72
CA MET A 482 -19.34 12.42 6.96
C MET A 482 -18.82 11.23 7.78
N GLU A 483 -17.92 11.48 8.76
CA GLU A 483 -17.42 10.44 9.67
C GLU A 483 -18.51 9.78 10.51
N ILE A 484 -19.60 10.51 10.84
CA ILE A 484 -20.65 10.08 11.75
C ILE A 484 -22.02 9.91 11.09
N GLU A 485 -22.21 10.39 9.86
CA GLU A 485 -23.49 10.27 9.13
C GLU A 485 -23.71 8.84 8.66
N THR A 486 -24.89 8.30 8.89
CA THR A 486 -25.28 6.94 8.50
C THR A 486 -26.19 6.90 7.25
N ASP A 487 -26.83 8.01 6.90
CA ASP A 487 -27.66 8.10 5.69
C ASP A 487 -26.79 8.22 4.44
N MET A 488 -26.86 7.23 3.58
CA MET A 488 -26.05 7.14 2.36
C MET A 488 -26.34 8.27 1.37
N THR A 489 -27.57 8.79 1.32
CA THR A 489 -27.94 9.90 0.43
C THR A 489 -27.27 11.20 0.88
N LYS A 490 -27.29 11.46 2.19
CA LYS A 490 -26.61 12.62 2.77
C LYS A 490 -25.10 12.49 2.62
N ARG A 491 -24.52 11.31 2.85
CA ARG A 491 -23.09 11.04 2.65
C ARG A 491 -22.67 11.31 1.20
N LYS A 492 -23.45 10.83 0.21
CA LYS A 492 -23.19 11.10 -1.21
C LYS A 492 -23.25 12.59 -1.54
N ALA A 493 -24.20 13.32 -0.99
CA ALA A 493 -24.30 14.77 -1.17
C ALA A 493 -23.09 15.51 -0.58
N MET A 494 -22.63 15.12 0.61
CA MET A 494 -21.41 15.64 1.23
C MET A 494 -20.19 15.33 0.37
N PHE A 495 -20.04 14.09 -0.10
CA PHE A 495 -18.92 13.69 -0.95
C PHE A 495 -18.90 14.47 -2.27
N LYS A 496 -20.05 14.63 -2.92
CA LYS A 496 -20.16 15.47 -4.13
C LYS A 496 -19.69 16.89 -3.85
N ARG A 497 -20.11 17.47 -2.71
CA ARG A 497 -19.67 18.83 -2.31
C ARG A 497 -18.17 18.90 -2.06
N MET A 498 -17.56 17.89 -1.46
CA MET A 498 -16.10 17.79 -1.28
C MET A 498 -15.37 17.79 -2.64
N LEU A 499 -15.86 17.05 -3.62
CA LEU A 499 -15.30 17.06 -4.99
C LEU A 499 -15.41 18.45 -5.63
N GLU A 500 -16.54 19.14 -5.46
CA GLU A 500 -16.73 20.51 -5.96
C GLU A 500 -15.69 21.47 -5.39
N ILE A 501 -15.46 21.42 -4.08
CA ILE A 501 -14.45 22.23 -3.40
C ILE A 501 -13.06 21.87 -3.90
N CYS A 502 -12.65 20.60 -3.75
CA CYS A 502 -11.25 20.18 -3.94
C CYS A 502 -10.81 20.14 -5.40
N GLU A 503 -11.72 20.00 -6.37
CA GLU A 503 -11.35 19.86 -7.79
C GLU A 503 -11.73 21.07 -8.64
N ARG A 504 -12.68 21.92 -8.18
CA ARG A 504 -13.22 23.01 -9.01
C ARG A 504 -13.12 24.38 -8.37
N GLU A 505 -13.57 24.57 -7.12
CA GLU A 505 -13.71 25.90 -6.52
C GLU A 505 -12.39 26.36 -5.86
N ASP A 506 -11.81 25.50 -5.04
CA ASP A 506 -10.59 25.75 -4.25
C ASP A 506 -9.64 24.56 -4.39
N PRO A 507 -9.06 24.31 -5.59
CA PRO A 507 -8.34 23.08 -5.87
C PRO A 507 -7.20 22.80 -4.89
N ALA A 508 -7.32 21.69 -4.16
CA ALA A 508 -6.24 21.14 -3.33
C ALA A 508 -5.23 20.35 -4.18
N TYR A 509 -5.71 19.80 -5.28
CA TYR A 509 -4.98 18.95 -6.23
C TYR A 509 -5.61 19.03 -7.62
N THR A 510 -4.94 18.42 -8.59
CA THR A 510 -5.56 18.03 -9.86
C THR A 510 -5.25 16.59 -10.20
N VAL A 511 -6.28 15.83 -10.60
CA VAL A 511 -6.14 14.43 -11.02
C VAL A 511 -5.58 14.38 -12.44
N LEU A 512 -4.60 13.52 -12.69
CA LEU A 512 -3.99 13.31 -14.00
C LEU A 512 -4.58 12.09 -14.70
N HIS A 513 -4.34 10.92 -14.15
CA HIS A 513 -4.79 9.63 -14.67
C HIS A 513 -4.88 8.60 -13.54
N GLN A 514 -5.53 7.48 -13.76
CA GLN A 514 -5.41 6.31 -12.90
C GLN A 514 -3.99 5.73 -13.07
N ASN A 515 -3.32 5.39 -11.98
CA ASN A 515 -2.03 4.70 -12.09
C ASN A 515 -2.24 3.27 -12.58
N ALA A 516 -1.23 2.75 -13.26
CA ALA A 516 -1.15 1.34 -13.62
C ALA A 516 0.22 0.79 -13.22
N THR A 517 0.28 -0.47 -12.86
CA THR A 517 1.54 -1.18 -12.57
C THR A 517 1.69 -2.35 -13.50
N PHE A 518 2.91 -2.54 -14.01
CA PHE A 518 3.26 -3.66 -14.87
C PHE A 518 4.47 -4.38 -14.29
N THR A 519 4.32 -5.70 -14.15
CA THR A 519 5.35 -6.60 -13.63
C THR A 519 5.74 -7.55 -14.75
N ALA A 520 7.01 -7.51 -15.16
CA ALA A 520 7.55 -8.51 -16.08
C ALA A 520 8.11 -9.69 -15.30
N LYS A 521 7.89 -10.89 -15.82
CA LYS A 521 8.31 -12.12 -15.16
C LYS A 521 8.66 -13.23 -16.15
N ARG A 522 9.33 -14.25 -15.64
CA ARG A 522 9.50 -15.52 -16.37
C ARG A 522 8.13 -16.15 -16.61
N LYS A 523 7.90 -16.61 -17.84
CA LYS A 523 6.63 -17.19 -18.27
C LYS A 523 6.35 -18.56 -17.67
N ASP A 524 7.39 -19.29 -17.26
CA ASP A 524 7.28 -20.61 -16.62
C ASP A 524 6.84 -20.53 -15.13
N ILE A 525 6.74 -19.34 -14.55
CA ILE A 525 6.19 -19.12 -13.22
C ILE A 525 4.72 -18.67 -13.38
N SER A 526 3.78 -19.54 -13.05
CA SER A 526 2.37 -19.17 -13.01
C SER A 526 2.12 -18.22 -11.84
N TRP A 527 1.71 -16.99 -12.12
CA TRP A 527 1.37 -15.99 -11.10
C TRP A 527 0.37 -14.99 -11.66
N LYS A 528 -0.60 -14.57 -10.83
CA LYS A 528 -1.65 -13.61 -11.19
C LYS A 528 -1.38 -12.28 -10.47
N ALA A 529 -1.27 -11.20 -11.23
CA ALA A 529 -1.17 -9.84 -10.67
C ALA A 529 -2.53 -9.37 -10.13
N SER A 530 -2.54 -8.69 -8.99
CA SER A 530 -3.71 -7.95 -8.49
C SER A 530 -3.70 -6.50 -9.01
N PRO A 531 -4.87 -5.83 -9.12
CA PRO A 531 -4.94 -4.42 -9.52
C PRO A 531 -4.58 -3.48 -8.35
N SER A 532 -3.45 -3.75 -7.70
CA SER A 532 -2.91 -3.00 -6.58
C SER A 532 -1.38 -2.98 -6.61
N PHE A 533 -0.76 -2.21 -5.72
CA PHE A 533 0.70 -2.27 -5.52
C PHE A 533 1.15 -3.58 -4.85
N ALA A 534 0.26 -4.25 -4.11
CA ALA A 534 0.59 -5.47 -3.37
C ALA A 534 0.94 -6.61 -4.33
N MET A 535 2.00 -7.34 -4.03
CA MET A 535 2.36 -8.60 -4.70
C MET A 535 1.91 -9.77 -3.83
N GLU A 536 0.79 -10.37 -4.18
CA GLU A 536 0.26 -11.50 -3.41
C GLU A 536 0.89 -12.82 -3.86
N PHE A 537 1.48 -13.55 -2.93
CA PHE A 537 2.18 -14.82 -3.16
C PHE A 537 1.57 -15.98 -2.36
N ARG A 538 0.26 -15.95 -2.18
CA ARG A 538 -0.53 -17.08 -1.65
C ARG A 538 -0.70 -18.16 -2.71
N ALA A 539 -1.03 -19.37 -2.29
CA ALA A 539 -1.24 -20.49 -3.21
C ALA A 539 -2.26 -20.18 -4.32
N VAL A 540 -3.33 -19.44 -3.99
CA VAL A 540 -4.38 -19.04 -4.94
C VAL A 540 -3.87 -18.16 -6.08
N ASN A 541 -2.80 -17.39 -5.86
CA ASN A 541 -2.22 -16.52 -6.88
C ASN A 541 -1.36 -17.28 -7.90
N PHE A 542 -1.02 -18.54 -7.60
CA PHE A 542 -0.25 -19.43 -8.47
C PHE A 542 -1.09 -20.56 -9.08
N ALA A 543 -2.33 -20.71 -8.67
CA ALA A 543 -3.22 -21.73 -9.23
C ALA A 543 -3.49 -21.43 -10.72
N THR A 544 -3.29 -22.43 -11.57
CA THR A 544 -3.82 -22.41 -12.95
C THR A 544 -5.33 -22.60 -12.88
N ASN A 545 -6.07 -21.80 -13.64
CA ASN A 545 -7.53 -21.95 -13.76
C ASN A 545 -7.90 -23.27 -14.41
#